data_047a9b727c78952fbe94b0010e8ef70b
#
_entry.id   047a9b727c78952fbe94b0010e8ef70b
#
_cell.length_a   1.000
_cell.length_b   1.000
_cell.length_c   1.000
_cell.angle_alpha   90.00
_cell.angle_beta   90.00
_cell.angle_gamma   90.00
#
_symmetry.space_group_name_H-M   'P 1'
#
loop_
_entity.id
_entity.type
_entity.pdbx_description
1 polymer ?
#
loop_
_entity_poly.entity_id
_entity_poly.type
_entity_poly.pdbx_seq_one_letter_code
_entity_poly.pdbx_strand_id
1 'polypeptide(L)'
;MKSNLHLIFLLILSAALPFACGDAGDDDDSAGDDDSGDDDSADDDDDDSSSNPFLDPGNPGPYLVGNTSYILEDFGRRHGCGQGNRRLVTEVWYPACDDADQWPENYFSDFFLDKFDEAVEALIEAGYVEEEEFVDFPTGSYRDAPPHPDAAPMPILVFSHGFSSNRFQNYTMSNYLASHGYAVVSADHTCNAMFAALPEGVVLFEPLNAPFTLEERKGDVSFLIDEFTLRTPETFAGRLDADHVGFWGHSFGGLTVTEQIKTDFRVSAMIQLASFGFPPVPEQVVASAMFMYGQQDKIMEPFKDFHDQIVEQMPPPKYELNFFDTGHFAFSDLCVYSESLARDGDGCGEGTRIGTGEPFQNPDHDVIHEVLNAYAAAFFGATFFGFNELAEYLGENRFPEMMVYQPVF
;
A
#
# COMPACT_ATOMS: atom_id res chain seq x y z
N MET A 1 39.89 10.69 -34.10
CA MET A 1 39.22 9.64 -34.89
C MET A 1 37.82 9.52 -34.36
N LYS A 2 36.88 9.92 -35.20
CA LYS A 2 35.44 9.94 -34.87
C LYS A 2 34.87 8.55 -35.10
N SER A 3 34.21 7.96 -34.12
CA SER A 3 33.37 6.78 -34.38
C SER A 3 31.91 7.16 -34.01
N ASN A 4 31.11 7.09 -35.04
CA ASN A 4 29.64 7.28 -35.01
C ASN A 4 29.01 6.17 -34.20
N LEU A 5 28.31 6.54 -33.12
CA LEU A 5 27.38 5.67 -32.44
C LEU A 5 25.97 5.96 -32.99
N HIS A 6 25.47 5.04 -33.80
CA HIS A 6 24.14 5.09 -34.37
C HIS A 6 23.13 4.80 -33.26
N LEU A 7 22.26 5.77 -33.06
CA LEU A 7 21.05 5.70 -32.26
C LEU A 7 20.13 4.66 -32.89
N ILE A 8 20.02 3.48 -32.29
CA ILE A 8 18.95 2.52 -32.61
C ILE A 8 17.87 2.73 -31.57
N PHE A 9 16.82 3.47 -31.96
CA PHE A 9 15.54 3.43 -31.30
C PHE A 9 14.93 2.04 -31.56
N LEU A 10 15.00 1.15 -30.59
CA LEU A 10 14.15 -0.03 -30.56
C LEU A 10 12.86 0.37 -29.81
N LEU A 11 11.84 0.71 -30.57
CA LEU A 11 10.46 0.62 -30.12
C LEU A 11 10.18 -0.86 -29.92
N ILE A 12 10.24 -1.32 -28.70
CA ILE A 12 9.60 -2.58 -28.32
C ILE A 12 8.13 -2.24 -28.12
N LEU A 13 7.37 -2.35 -29.21
CA LEU A 13 5.94 -2.54 -29.13
C LEU A 13 5.75 -3.95 -28.56
N SER A 14 5.68 -4.08 -27.26
CA SER A 14 5.06 -5.25 -26.65
C SER A 14 3.57 -5.15 -26.96
N ALA A 15 3.13 -5.84 -27.99
CA ALA A 15 1.73 -6.13 -28.18
C ALA A 15 1.32 -7.06 -27.03
N ALA A 16 0.89 -6.48 -25.90
CA ALA A 16 0.15 -7.19 -24.92
C ALA A 16 -1.17 -7.58 -25.58
N LEU A 17 -1.30 -8.85 -25.92
CA LEU A 17 -2.60 -9.43 -26.23
C LEU A 17 -3.41 -9.32 -24.93
N PRO A 18 -4.65 -8.85 -24.99
CA PRO A 18 -5.52 -8.87 -23.83
C PRO A 18 -5.82 -10.35 -23.53
N PHE A 19 -5.14 -10.92 -22.56
CA PHE A 19 -5.56 -12.18 -21.96
C PHE A 19 -6.74 -11.85 -21.06
N ALA A 20 -7.93 -12.24 -21.47
CA ALA A 20 -9.10 -12.30 -20.60
C ALA A 20 -9.00 -13.56 -19.73
N CYS A 21 -9.51 -13.48 -18.50
CA CYS A 21 -9.73 -14.67 -17.67
C CYS A 21 -10.52 -15.69 -18.48
N GLY A 22 -10.11 -16.96 -18.46
CA GLY A 22 -10.83 -18.01 -19.16
C GLY A 22 -12.22 -18.18 -18.55
N ASP A 23 -13.27 -18.09 -19.38
CA ASP A 23 -14.60 -18.57 -18.98
C ASP A 23 -14.48 -20.07 -18.68
N ALA A 24 -14.67 -20.43 -17.41
CA ALA A 24 -14.94 -21.81 -17.04
C ALA A 24 -16.31 -22.17 -17.63
N GLY A 25 -16.30 -22.82 -18.78
CA GLY A 25 -17.52 -23.26 -19.45
C GLY A 25 -18.28 -24.24 -18.57
N ASP A 26 -19.47 -23.86 -18.15
CA ASP A 26 -20.49 -24.75 -17.64
C ASP A 26 -20.95 -25.66 -18.80
N ASP A 27 -20.36 -26.87 -18.87
CA ASP A 27 -20.91 -27.97 -19.64
C ASP A 27 -22.02 -28.64 -18.82
N ASP A 28 -23.22 -28.06 -18.89
CA ASP A 28 -24.44 -28.70 -18.38
C ASP A 28 -25.18 -29.38 -19.55
N ASP A 29 -24.86 -30.65 -19.77
CA ASP A 29 -25.68 -31.60 -20.54
C ASP A 29 -26.09 -32.75 -19.65
N SER A 30 -27.31 -32.70 -19.09
CA SER A 30 -28.08 -33.94 -18.85
C SER A 30 -29.57 -33.64 -18.69
N ALA A 31 -30.29 -34.05 -19.71
CA ALA A 31 -31.73 -34.24 -19.66
C ALA A 31 -32.09 -35.54 -18.90
N GLY A 32 -33.23 -35.51 -18.21
CA GLY A 32 -33.95 -36.77 -17.97
C GLY A 32 -34.65 -36.93 -16.62
N ASP A 33 -35.95 -36.69 -16.68
CA ASP A 33 -37.11 -37.45 -16.15
C ASP A 33 -37.39 -37.55 -14.63
N ASP A 34 -38.59 -37.01 -14.35
CA ASP A 34 -39.69 -37.45 -13.45
C ASP A 34 -39.39 -38.47 -12.34
N ASP A 35 -39.68 -38.14 -11.11
CA ASP A 35 -40.76 -38.78 -10.37
C ASP A 35 -41.12 -38.05 -9.05
N SER A 36 -42.43 -38.12 -8.73
CA SER A 36 -43.14 -37.58 -7.60
C SER A 36 -42.86 -38.34 -6.29
N GLY A 37 -42.79 -37.60 -5.17
CA GLY A 37 -42.89 -38.25 -3.85
C GLY A 37 -42.90 -37.19 -2.72
N ASP A 38 -44.10 -37.05 -2.14
CA ASP A 38 -44.39 -36.30 -0.91
C ASP A 38 -43.56 -36.78 0.29
N ASP A 39 -43.26 -35.88 1.17
CA ASP A 39 -43.54 -35.82 2.62
C ASP A 39 -42.39 -35.42 3.52
N ASP A 40 -42.78 -34.51 4.42
CA ASP A 40 -42.38 -34.27 5.81
C ASP A 40 -41.02 -33.61 6.15
N SER A 41 -41.18 -32.35 6.48
CA SER A 41 -40.64 -31.63 7.66
C SER A 41 -39.38 -32.18 8.34
N ALA A 42 -38.30 -31.50 8.15
CA ALA A 42 -37.34 -31.23 9.22
C ALA A 42 -36.87 -29.80 9.02
N ASP A 43 -37.15 -28.94 9.97
CA ASP A 43 -36.48 -27.66 10.18
C ASP A 43 -35.01 -27.97 10.50
N ASP A 44 -34.16 -28.00 9.51
CA ASP A 44 -32.73 -27.80 9.67
C ASP A 44 -32.50 -26.33 9.30
N ASP A 45 -32.45 -25.50 10.34
CA ASP A 45 -31.83 -24.18 10.29
C ASP A 45 -30.33 -24.39 9.95
N ASP A 46 -30.03 -24.76 8.71
CA ASP A 46 -28.73 -24.54 8.12
C ASP A 46 -28.61 -23.02 7.91
N ASP A 47 -28.13 -22.34 8.97
CA ASP A 47 -27.58 -21.01 8.90
C ASP A 47 -26.29 -21.07 8.04
N ASP A 48 -26.47 -21.37 6.74
CA ASP A 48 -25.47 -21.10 5.70
C ASP A 48 -25.52 -19.60 5.36
N SER A 49 -25.25 -18.78 6.39
CA SER A 49 -24.77 -17.45 6.17
C SER A 49 -23.36 -17.61 5.58
N SER A 50 -23.27 -17.80 4.27
CA SER A 50 -22.03 -17.57 3.54
C SER A 50 -21.65 -16.12 3.84
N SER A 51 -20.80 -15.92 4.85
CA SER A 51 -20.34 -14.60 5.27
C SER A 51 -19.68 -13.97 4.04
N ASN A 52 -20.23 -12.84 3.60
CA ASN A 52 -19.61 -12.10 2.49
C ASN A 52 -18.14 -11.83 2.88
N PRO A 53 -17.15 -12.40 2.17
CA PRO A 53 -15.75 -12.30 2.56
C PRO A 53 -15.21 -10.87 2.59
N PHE A 54 -15.88 -9.93 1.92
CA PHE A 54 -15.56 -8.51 2.01
C PHE A 54 -15.95 -7.89 3.36
N LEU A 55 -16.80 -8.55 4.13
CA LEU A 55 -17.28 -8.09 5.44
C LEU A 55 -16.47 -8.66 6.61
N ASP A 56 -15.47 -9.49 6.32
CA ASP A 56 -14.53 -10.02 7.32
C ASP A 56 -13.14 -9.38 7.15
N PRO A 57 -12.91 -8.22 7.74
CA PRO A 57 -11.66 -7.51 7.58
C PRO A 57 -10.49 -8.14 8.36
N GLY A 58 -10.74 -9.16 9.17
CA GLY A 58 -9.73 -9.91 9.93
C GLY A 58 -9.05 -11.02 9.13
N ASN A 59 -9.57 -11.35 7.95
CA ASN A 59 -8.99 -12.34 7.03
C ASN A 59 -8.67 -11.70 5.68
N PRO A 60 -7.71 -12.25 4.89
CA PRO A 60 -7.50 -11.81 3.52
C PRO A 60 -8.79 -11.83 2.72
N GLY A 61 -8.95 -10.88 1.80
CA GLY A 61 -10.10 -10.80 0.91
C GLY A 61 -10.17 -11.99 -0.06
N PRO A 62 -11.25 -12.07 -0.85
CA PRO A 62 -11.53 -13.25 -1.68
C PRO A 62 -10.66 -13.37 -2.94
N TYR A 63 -9.93 -12.30 -3.31
CA TYR A 63 -9.17 -12.29 -4.55
C TYR A 63 -7.72 -12.74 -4.37
N LEU A 64 -7.20 -13.52 -5.33
CA LEU A 64 -5.77 -13.60 -5.57
C LEU A 64 -5.23 -12.22 -5.96
N VAL A 65 -3.96 -11.97 -5.70
CA VAL A 65 -3.37 -10.65 -5.93
C VAL A 65 -2.41 -10.69 -7.11
N GLY A 66 -2.67 -9.82 -8.09
CA GLY A 66 -1.74 -9.52 -9.17
C GLY A 66 -0.83 -8.35 -8.79
N ASN A 67 0.36 -8.34 -9.38
CA ASN A 67 1.33 -7.28 -9.19
C ASN A 67 1.97 -6.90 -10.52
N THR A 68 2.11 -5.60 -10.81
CA THR A 68 2.76 -5.10 -12.01
C THR A 68 3.50 -3.79 -11.76
N SER A 69 4.54 -3.52 -12.55
CA SER A 69 5.34 -2.29 -12.42
C SER A 69 5.25 -1.41 -13.65
N TYR A 70 5.34 -0.10 -13.43
CA TYR A 70 5.44 0.92 -14.48
C TYR A 70 6.59 1.89 -14.18
N ILE A 71 7.16 2.47 -15.23
CA ILE A 71 7.99 3.66 -15.12
C ILE A 71 7.20 4.81 -15.72
N LEU A 72 6.57 5.61 -14.86
CA LEU A 72 5.74 6.73 -15.26
C LEU A 72 6.59 7.99 -15.40
N GLU A 73 6.36 8.77 -16.45
CA GLU A 73 7.10 10.01 -16.73
C GLU A 73 6.16 11.23 -16.66
N ASP A 74 6.45 12.11 -15.71
CA ASP A 74 5.75 13.39 -15.58
C ASP A 74 6.44 14.46 -16.43
N PHE A 75 5.88 14.72 -17.60
CA PHE A 75 6.37 15.74 -18.52
C PHE A 75 6.19 17.19 -18.03
N GLY A 76 5.37 17.37 -16.99
CA GLY A 76 5.11 18.68 -16.37
C GLY A 76 6.14 19.08 -15.32
N ARG A 77 6.88 18.14 -14.78
CA ARG A 77 7.85 18.36 -13.70
C ARG A 77 9.24 17.87 -14.05
N ARG A 78 10.24 18.58 -13.51
CA ARG A 78 11.65 18.20 -13.67
C ARG A 78 12.06 17.15 -12.64
N HIS A 79 13.08 16.39 -12.98
CA HIS A 79 13.74 15.48 -12.07
C HIS A 79 14.43 16.26 -10.94
N GLY A 80 14.17 15.89 -9.66
CA GLY A 80 14.67 16.64 -8.49
C GLY A 80 16.18 16.57 -8.30
N CYS A 81 16.82 15.45 -8.67
CA CYS A 81 18.25 15.19 -8.48
C CYS A 81 18.99 14.79 -9.76
N GLY A 82 18.36 14.93 -10.91
CA GLY A 82 18.93 14.52 -12.20
C GLY A 82 18.60 15.46 -13.34
N GLN A 83 18.69 14.94 -14.55
CA GLN A 83 18.31 15.66 -15.77
C GLN A 83 17.06 15.05 -16.38
N GLY A 84 16.29 15.86 -17.08
CA GLY A 84 15.08 15.41 -17.77
C GLY A 84 13.81 15.62 -16.96
N ASN A 85 12.76 14.89 -17.34
CA ASN A 85 11.48 14.92 -16.67
C ASN A 85 11.50 13.99 -15.43
N ARG A 86 10.56 14.25 -14.50
CA ARG A 86 10.43 13.41 -13.31
C ARG A 86 9.87 12.04 -13.70
N ARG A 87 10.52 10.98 -13.26
CA ARG A 87 10.08 9.60 -13.46
C ARG A 87 9.91 8.90 -12.14
N LEU A 88 8.84 8.12 -12.05
CA LEU A 88 8.47 7.36 -10.88
C LEU A 88 8.42 5.88 -11.25
N VAL A 89 9.25 5.07 -10.60
CA VAL A 89 9.08 3.61 -10.62
C VAL A 89 7.88 3.30 -9.75
N THR A 90 6.83 2.76 -10.35
CA THR A 90 5.52 2.58 -9.74
C THR A 90 5.15 1.12 -9.69
N GLU A 91 4.66 0.66 -8.58
CA GLU A 91 4.15 -0.69 -8.34
C GLU A 91 2.64 -0.63 -8.16
N VAL A 92 1.92 -1.62 -8.69
CA VAL A 92 0.47 -1.74 -8.55
C VAL A 92 0.13 -3.15 -8.09
N TRP A 93 -0.61 -3.27 -6.99
CA TRP A 93 -1.24 -4.50 -6.52
C TRP A 93 -2.74 -4.41 -6.78
N TYR A 94 -3.34 -5.49 -7.24
CA TYR A 94 -4.74 -5.49 -7.67
C TYR A 94 -5.36 -6.88 -7.57
N PRO A 95 -6.69 -7.00 -7.46
CA PRO A 95 -7.40 -8.27 -7.61
C PRO A 95 -7.06 -8.94 -8.93
N ALA A 96 -6.56 -10.16 -8.89
CA ALA A 96 -6.23 -10.95 -10.08
C ALA A 96 -7.27 -12.05 -10.31
N CYS A 97 -7.29 -12.58 -11.54
CA CYS A 97 -8.13 -13.70 -11.93
C CYS A 97 -7.94 -14.92 -11.01
N ASP A 98 -8.95 -15.78 -10.90
CA ASP A 98 -8.93 -16.97 -10.05
C ASP A 98 -7.83 -17.98 -10.42
N ASP A 99 -7.34 -17.92 -11.67
CA ASP A 99 -6.22 -18.73 -12.16
C ASP A 99 -4.88 -18.00 -12.12
N ALA A 100 -4.77 -16.90 -11.37
CA ALA A 100 -3.55 -16.10 -11.26
C ALA A 100 -2.34 -16.90 -10.74
N ASP A 101 -2.55 -17.98 -10.01
CA ASP A 101 -1.52 -18.93 -9.57
C ASP A 101 -0.81 -19.67 -10.72
N GLN A 102 -1.30 -19.52 -11.96
CA GLN A 102 -0.63 -20.00 -13.18
C GLN A 102 0.39 -18.98 -13.73
N TRP A 103 0.38 -17.73 -13.22
CA TRP A 103 1.38 -16.71 -13.53
C TRP A 103 2.60 -16.84 -12.61
N PRO A 104 3.73 -16.23 -12.99
CA PRO A 104 4.91 -16.24 -12.14
C PRO A 104 4.59 -15.62 -10.76
N GLU A 105 4.96 -16.32 -9.70
CA GLU A 105 4.94 -15.76 -8.36
C GLU A 105 5.90 -14.56 -8.30
N ASN A 106 5.46 -13.47 -7.69
CA ASN A 106 6.28 -12.28 -7.53
C ASN A 106 7.23 -12.47 -6.35
N TYR A 107 8.53 -12.33 -6.60
CA TYR A 107 9.57 -12.40 -5.59
C TYR A 107 10.03 -11.01 -5.15
N PHE A 108 10.66 -10.92 -3.99
CA PHE A 108 11.19 -9.64 -3.48
C PHE A 108 12.17 -8.98 -4.47
N SER A 109 12.99 -9.77 -5.14
CA SER A 109 13.91 -9.30 -6.19
C SER A 109 13.20 -8.66 -7.39
N ASP A 110 11.95 -9.00 -7.68
CA ASP A 110 11.17 -8.42 -8.78
C ASP A 110 10.86 -6.93 -8.55
N PHE A 111 10.82 -6.48 -7.29
CA PHE A 111 10.70 -5.06 -6.97
C PHE A 111 11.90 -4.22 -7.44
N PHE A 112 13.03 -4.83 -7.72
CA PHE A 112 14.21 -4.16 -8.26
C PHE A 112 14.21 -4.14 -9.80
N LEU A 113 13.15 -4.64 -10.42
CA LEU A 113 13.06 -4.88 -11.85
C LEU A 113 14.22 -5.80 -12.29
N ASP A 114 14.96 -5.44 -13.32
CA ASP A 114 16.16 -6.17 -13.76
C ASP A 114 17.47 -5.62 -13.15
N LYS A 115 17.36 -4.86 -12.04
CA LYS A 115 18.45 -4.08 -11.41
C LYS A 115 18.84 -4.56 -10.02
N PHE A 116 18.47 -5.78 -9.64
CA PHE A 116 18.71 -6.27 -8.28
C PHE A 116 20.20 -6.17 -7.89
N ASP A 117 21.08 -6.81 -8.66
CA ASP A 117 22.53 -6.81 -8.36
C ASP A 117 23.13 -5.39 -8.38
N GLU A 118 22.74 -4.56 -9.38
CA GLU A 118 23.18 -3.16 -9.50
C GLU A 118 22.75 -2.32 -8.30
N ALA A 119 21.51 -2.49 -7.84
CA ALA A 119 20.97 -1.75 -6.70
C ALA A 119 21.63 -2.19 -5.39
N VAL A 120 21.78 -3.49 -5.16
CA VAL A 120 22.43 -4.03 -3.96
C VAL A 120 23.89 -3.56 -3.89
N GLU A 121 24.65 -3.68 -4.99
CA GLU A 121 26.04 -3.19 -5.04
C GLU A 121 26.13 -1.69 -4.73
N ALA A 122 25.25 -0.87 -5.33
CA ALA A 122 25.22 0.57 -5.09
C ALA A 122 24.85 0.92 -3.63
N LEU A 123 23.92 0.18 -3.00
CA LEU A 123 23.52 0.37 -1.61
C LEU A 123 24.65 -0.03 -0.64
N ILE A 124 25.39 -1.12 -0.93
CA ILE A 124 26.56 -1.53 -0.15
C ILE A 124 27.67 -0.50 -0.28
N GLU A 125 27.99 -0.04 -1.49
CA GLU A 125 29.02 1.00 -1.72
C GLU A 125 28.67 2.32 -1.02
N ALA A 126 27.39 2.67 -0.95
CA ALA A 126 26.90 3.85 -0.24
C ALA A 126 26.85 3.67 1.28
N GLY A 127 27.03 2.44 1.79
CA GLY A 127 26.98 2.11 3.21
C GLY A 127 25.57 2.11 3.81
N TYR A 128 24.55 1.88 2.99
CA TYR A 128 23.15 1.80 3.45
C TYR A 128 22.78 0.41 3.92
N VAL A 129 23.40 -0.64 3.36
CA VAL A 129 23.14 -2.04 3.69
C VAL A 129 24.45 -2.83 3.79
N GLU A 130 24.42 -3.96 4.49
CA GLU A 130 25.52 -4.92 4.59
C GLU A 130 25.36 -6.05 3.55
N GLU A 131 26.45 -6.71 3.16
CA GLU A 131 26.54 -7.63 2.02
C GLU A 131 25.62 -8.88 2.11
N GLU A 132 25.09 -9.20 3.32
CA GLU A 132 24.33 -10.43 3.57
C GLU A 132 22.81 -10.20 3.78
N GLU A 133 22.27 -9.01 3.55
CA GLU A 133 20.94 -8.61 4.06
C GLU A 133 19.76 -8.90 3.15
N PHE A 134 19.96 -9.14 1.87
CA PHE A 134 18.83 -9.36 0.96
C PHE A 134 18.61 -10.85 0.70
N VAL A 135 17.58 -11.40 1.31
CA VAL A 135 17.09 -12.74 1.01
C VAL A 135 15.94 -12.61 0.02
N ASP A 136 15.98 -13.35 -1.08
CA ASP A 136 14.87 -13.39 -2.03
C ASP A 136 13.78 -14.36 -1.55
N PHE A 137 12.55 -13.91 -1.53
CA PHE A 137 11.40 -14.68 -1.05
C PHE A 137 10.12 -14.30 -1.81
N PRO A 138 9.12 -15.20 -1.87
CA PRO A 138 7.84 -14.88 -2.50
C PRO A 138 7.07 -13.82 -1.70
N THR A 139 6.47 -12.85 -2.41
CA THR A 139 5.76 -11.73 -1.80
C THR A 139 4.26 -11.95 -1.65
N GLY A 140 3.73 -13.10 -2.11
CA GLY A 140 2.31 -13.44 -2.02
C GLY A 140 1.43 -12.81 -3.10
N SER A 141 2.02 -12.38 -4.21
CA SER A 141 1.30 -11.90 -5.39
C SER A 141 1.83 -12.55 -6.67
N TYR A 142 1.11 -12.38 -7.79
CA TYR A 142 1.44 -13.00 -9.08
C TYR A 142 1.77 -11.92 -10.12
N ARG A 143 2.95 -12.05 -10.72
CA ARG A 143 3.50 -11.04 -11.61
C ARG A 143 2.73 -10.97 -12.92
N ASP A 144 2.19 -9.77 -13.23
CA ASP A 144 1.45 -9.46 -14.45
C ASP A 144 0.21 -10.35 -14.71
N ALA A 145 -0.33 -10.99 -13.65
CA ALA A 145 -1.58 -11.74 -13.76
C ALA A 145 -2.74 -10.82 -14.18
N PRO A 146 -3.69 -11.27 -15.01
CA PRO A 146 -4.80 -10.42 -15.45
C PRO A 146 -5.66 -9.92 -14.28
N PRO A 147 -6.13 -8.64 -14.31
CA PRO A 147 -7.06 -8.16 -13.30
C PRO A 147 -8.40 -8.92 -13.34
N HIS A 148 -8.95 -9.22 -12.17
CA HIS A 148 -10.21 -9.93 -12.01
C HIS A 148 -11.38 -9.12 -12.60
N PRO A 149 -12.20 -9.70 -13.48
CA PRO A 149 -13.29 -8.96 -14.16
C PRO A 149 -14.36 -8.46 -13.19
N ASP A 150 -14.70 -9.24 -12.17
CA ASP A 150 -15.78 -8.94 -11.22
C ASP A 150 -15.33 -8.02 -10.06
N ALA A 151 -14.04 -7.76 -9.91
CA ALA A 151 -13.53 -6.77 -8.95
C ALA A 151 -13.71 -5.33 -9.44
N ALA A 152 -14.02 -5.12 -10.72
CA ALA A 152 -14.18 -3.78 -11.29
C ALA A 152 -15.58 -3.19 -10.99
N PRO A 153 -15.68 -1.87 -10.76
CA PRO A 153 -14.58 -0.90 -10.69
C PRO A 153 -13.86 -0.92 -9.34
N MET A 154 -12.53 -0.97 -9.36
CA MET A 154 -11.67 -1.02 -8.18
C MET A 154 -11.36 0.40 -7.68
N PRO A 155 -11.66 0.75 -6.42
CA PRO A 155 -11.18 1.98 -5.81
C PRO A 155 -9.65 2.06 -5.80
N ILE A 156 -9.12 3.27 -5.87
CA ILE A 156 -7.68 3.52 -5.98
C ILE A 156 -7.12 3.91 -4.62
N LEU A 157 -6.13 3.18 -4.14
CA LEU A 157 -5.40 3.51 -2.92
C LEU A 157 -3.95 3.88 -3.26
N VAL A 158 -3.52 5.10 -2.96
CA VAL A 158 -2.15 5.55 -3.21
C VAL A 158 -1.35 5.49 -1.92
N PHE A 159 -0.25 4.75 -1.95
CA PHE A 159 0.72 4.65 -0.85
C PHE A 159 1.91 5.57 -1.08
N SER A 160 2.32 6.28 -0.01
CA SER A 160 3.57 7.04 0.04
C SER A 160 4.49 6.47 1.11
N HIS A 161 5.69 6.05 0.70
CA HIS A 161 6.69 5.44 1.58
C HIS A 161 7.39 6.43 2.52
N GLY A 162 8.03 5.95 3.56
CA GLY A 162 8.83 6.71 4.52
C GLY A 162 10.04 7.40 3.87
N PHE A 163 10.74 8.24 4.67
CA PHE A 163 11.97 8.90 4.23
C PHE A 163 13.05 7.86 3.95
N SER A 164 13.67 7.95 2.77
CA SER A 164 14.71 6.99 2.34
C SER A 164 14.25 5.52 2.36
N SER A 165 12.95 5.27 2.10
CA SER A 165 12.41 3.93 1.90
C SER A 165 12.04 3.70 0.43
N ASN A 166 11.23 2.70 0.11
CA ASN A 166 10.85 2.34 -1.25
C ASN A 166 9.34 2.11 -1.38
N ARG A 167 8.83 2.08 -2.62
CA ARG A 167 7.43 1.84 -2.96
C ARG A 167 6.86 0.53 -2.41
N PHE A 168 7.70 -0.47 -2.16
CA PHE A 168 7.32 -1.77 -1.61
C PHE A 168 7.45 -1.85 -0.07
N GLN A 169 7.68 -0.73 0.61
CA GLN A 169 7.88 -0.68 2.06
C GLN A 169 6.78 -1.38 2.87
N ASN A 170 5.56 -1.35 2.40
CA ASN A 170 4.39 -1.96 3.02
C ASN A 170 3.65 -2.90 2.04
N TYR A 171 4.41 -3.78 1.39
CA TYR A 171 3.87 -4.69 0.37
C TYR A 171 2.85 -5.68 0.94
N THR A 172 2.99 -6.11 2.20
CA THR A 172 2.04 -7.03 2.84
C THR A 172 0.66 -6.39 2.99
N MET A 173 0.60 -5.14 3.46
CA MET A 173 -0.65 -4.38 3.54
C MET A 173 -1.20 -4.05 2.15
N SER A 174 -0.34 -3.78 1.16
CA SER A 174 -0.75 -3.58 -0.23
C SER A 174 -1.42 -4.82 -0.81
N ASN A 175 -0.83 -6.01 -0.61
CA ASN A 175 -1.44 -7.29 -0.96
C ASN A 175 -2.79 -7.51 -0.27
N TYR A 176 -2.83 -7.24 1.05
CA TYR A 176 -4.05 -7.42 1.83
C TYR A 176 -5.20 -6.56 1.29
N LEU A 177 -4.95 -5.28 1.06
CA LEU A 177 -5.95 -4.37 0.51
C LEU A 177 -6.35 -4.76 -0.92
N ALA A 178 -5.39 -5.18 -1.74
CA ALA A 178 -5.69 -5.67 -3.09
C ALA A 178 -6.58 -6.92 -3.06
N SER A 179 -6.36 -7.87 -2.14
CA SER A 179 -7.24 -9.03 -1.98
C SER A 179 -8.68 -8.66 -1.62
N HIS A 180 -8.89 -7.48 -1.03
CA HIS A 180 -10.20 -6.90 -0.71
C HIS A 180 -10.82 -6.04 -1.83
N GLY A 181 -10.27 -6.05 -3.04
CA GLY A 181 -10.88 -5.40 -4.20
C GLY A 181 -10.32 -4.03 -4.55
N TYR A 182 -9.21 -3.59 -3.96
CA TYR A 182 -8.59 -2.29 -4.25
C TYR A 182 -7.46 -2.39 -5.27
N ALA A 183 -7.27 -1.35 -6.07
CA ALA A 183 -6.04 -1.13 -6.82
C ALA A 183 -5.10 -0.26 -5.95
N VAL A 184 -4.04 -0.86 -5.44
CA VAL A 184 -3.07 -0.17 -4.57
C VAL A 184 -1.88 0.26 -5.41
N VAL A 185 -1.62 1.55 -5.48
CA VAL A 185 -0.58 2.19 -6.28
C VAL A 185 0.48 2.79 -5.39
N SER A 186 1.73 2.45 -5.59
CA SER A 186 2.85 3.01 -4.86
C SER A 186 4.00 3.36 -5.80
N ALA A 187 4.71 4.46 -5.55
CA ALA A 187 5.86 4.83 -6.35
C ALA A 187 7.08 5.16 -5.50
N ASP A 188 8.27 4.87 -6.04
CA ASP A 188 9.51 5.42 -5.51
C ASP A 188 9.51 6.92 -5.76
N HIS A 189 9.53 7.72 -4.70
CA HIS A 189 9.77 9.16 -4.79
C HIS A 189 11.23 9.37 -5.18
N THR A 190 11.53 9.32 -6.47
CA THR A 190 12.89 9.35 -7.03
C THR A 190 13.74 10.43 -6.39
N CYS A 191 14.98 10.12 -6.01
CA CYS A 191 15.90 10.93 -5.19
C CYS A 191 15.57 10.96 -3.68
N ASN A 192 14.37 10.61 -3.28
CA ASN A 192 13.96 10.51 -1.89
C ASN A 192 13.61 9.07 -1.46
N ALA A 193 13.45 8.17 -2.39
CA ALA A 193 13.50 6.73 -2.14
C ALA A 193 14.95 6.29 -1.88
N MET A 194 15.14 5.19 -1.14
CA MET A 194 16.47 4.61 -0.91
C MET A 194 17.18 4.36 -2.24
N PHE A 195 16.45 3.84 -3.20
CA PHE A 195 16.85 3.77 -4.61
C PHE A 195 15.62 3.84 -5.52
N ALA A 196 15.85 4.15 -6.79
CA ALA A 196 14.88 3.99 -7.86
C ALA A 196 15.56 3.30 -9.05
N ALA A 197 15.04 2.14 -9.47
CA ALA A 197 15.56 1.35 -10.57
C ALA A 197 15.03 1.89 -11.92
N LEU A 198 15.78 2.79 -12.54
CA LEU A 198 15.44 3.35 -13.84
C LEU A 198 16.17 2.61 -14.98
N PRO A 199 15.69 2.66 -16.24
CA PRO A 199 16.31 1.94 -17.35
C PRO A 199 17.79 2.26 -17.57
N GLU A 200 18.19 3.49 -17.29
CA GLU A 200 19.57 3.94 -17.43
C GLU A 200 20.47 3.63 -16.24
N GLY A 201 19.93 3.13 -15.14
CA GLY A 201 20.67 2.76 -13.93
C GLY A 201 19.91 3.08 -12.64
N VAL A 202 20.55 2.75 -11.53
CA VAL A 202 19.99 2.99 -10.19
C VAL A 202 20.26 4.41 -9.75
N VAL A 203 19.21 5.10 -9.29
CA VAL A 203 19.29 6.43 -8.66
C VAL A 203 19.14 6.25 -7.15
N LEU A 204 20.17 6.59 -6.39
CA LEU A 204 20.16 6.49 -4.94
C LEU A 204 19.53 7.73 -4.28
N PHE A 205 19.20 7.59 -3.00
CA PHE A 205 18.77 8.66 -2.13
C PHE A 205 19.78 9.81 -2.05
N GLU A 206 19.29 11.06 -2.12
CA GLU A 206 20.09 12.28 -2.01
C GLU A 206 19.69 13.12 -0.77
N PRO A 207 20.41 13.02 0.36
CA PRO A 207 20.04 13.69 1.62
C PRO A 207 19.94 15.22 1.53
N LEU A 208 20.68 15.84 0.62
CA LEU A 208 20.76 17.30 0.50
C LEU A 208 19.48 17.94 -0.04
N ASN A 209 18.57 17.15 -0.61
CA ASN A 209 17.31 17.63 -1.19
C ASN A 209 16.13 17.58 -0.22
N ALA A 210 16.34 17.14 1.02
CA ALA A 210 15.29 16.92 2.02
C ALA A 210 14.31 18.11 2.24
N PRO A 211 14.70 19.39 2.26
CA PRO A 211 13.77 20.49 2.48
C PRO A 211 12.73 20.70 1.36
N PHE A 212 13.03 20.30 0.13
CA PHE A 212 12.13 20.45 -1.02
C PHE A 212 11.28 19.19 -1.26
N THR A 213 11.57 18.14 -0.54
CA THR A 213 11.04 16.80 -0.78
C THR A 213 9.53 16.70 -0.57
N LEU A 214 8.97 17.42 0.40
CA LEU A 214 7.54 17.34 0.70
C LEU A 214 6.68 17.80 -0.48
N GLU A 215 7.01 18.96 -1.09
CA GLU A 215 6.27 19.47 -2.25
C GLU A 215 6.48 18.60 -3.50
N GLU A 216 7.67 18.02 -3.68
CA GLU A 216 7.90 17.04 -4.74
C GLU A 216 7.05 15.79 -4.56
N ARG A 217 7.01 15.24 -3.34
CA ARG A 217 6.19 14.05 -3.01
C ARG A 217 4.70 14.32 -3.15
N LYS A 218 4.21 15.46 -2.71
CA LYS A 218 2.83 15.91 -2.93
C LYS A 218 2.49 15.92 -4.43
N GLY A 219 3.40 16.48 -5.24
CA GLY A 219 3.27 16.42 -6.69
C GLY A 219 3.28 15.00 -7.26
N ASP A 220 4.07 14.08 -6.69
CA ASP A 220 4.12 12.69 -7.12
C ASP A 220 2.81 11.95 -6.84
N VAL A 221 2.26 12.06 -5.63
CA VAL A 221 0.99 11.40 -5.31
C VAL A 221 -0.18 11.97 -6.11
N SER A 222 -0.18 13.29 -6.37
CA SER A 222 -1.18 13.92 -7.25
C SER A 222 -1.04 13.44 -8.70
N PHE A 223 0.18 13.29 -9.19
CA PHE A 223 0.47 12.75 -10.52
C PHE A 223 0.02 11.29 -10.64
N LEU A 224 0.23 10.45 -9.63
CA LEU A 224 -0.26 9.07 -9.62
C LEU A 224 -1.77 9.02 -9.72
N ILE A 225 -2.51 9.87 -8.98
CA ILE A 225 -3.97 9.96 -9.15
C ILE A 225 -4.32 10.30 -10.60
N ASP A 226 -3.66 11.30 -11.20
CA ASP A 226 -3.91 11.68 -12.60
C ASP A 226 -3.66 10.51 -13.57
N GLU A 227 -2.57 9.76 -13.38
CA GLU A 227 -2.24 8.62 -14.25
C GLU A 227 -3.28 7.50 -14.16
N PHE A 228 -3.78 7.21 -12.96
CA PHE A 228 -4.71 6.10 -12.76
C PHE A 228 -6.19 6.49 -12.89
N THR A 229 -6.55 7.77 -12.84
CA THR A 229 -7.93 8.24 -13.04
C THR A 229 -8.19 8.82 -14.43
N LEU A 230 -7.22 9.55 -15.03
CA LEU A 230 -7.40 10.28 -16.28
C LEU A 230 -6.68 9.63 -17.48
N ARG A 231 -5.57 8.95 -17.24
CA ARG A 231 -4.69 8.36 -18.27
C ARG A 231 -4.48 6.85 -18.07
N THR A 232 -5.39 6.22 -17.39
CA THR A 232 -5.36 4.83 -16.94
C THR A 232 -4.55 3.89 -17.84
N PRO A 233 -3.55 3.15 -17.31
CA PRO A 233 -2.81 2.15 -18.07
C PRO A 233 -3.74 1.13 -18.72
N GLU A 234 -3.37 0.62 -19.90
CA GLU A 234 -4.22 -0.28 -20.70
C GLU A 234 -4.72 -1.50 -19.91
N THR A 235 -3.86 -2.07 -19.06
CA THR A 235 -4.20 -3.19 -18.15
C THR A 235 -5.43 -2.90 -17.29
N PHE A 236 -5.62 -1.65 -16.88
CA PHE A 236 -6.71 -1.22 -15.99
C PHE A 236 -7.81 -0.43 -16.70
N ALA A 237 -7.80 -0.35 -18.03
CA ALA A 237 -8.77 0.44 -18.79
C ALA A 237 -10.23 0.03 -18.47
N GLY A 238 -11.00 0.99 -17.92
CA GLY A 238 -12.40 0.78 -17.52
C GLY A 238 -12.59 -0.08 -16.25
N ARG A 239 -11.51 -0.34 -15.50
CA ARG A 239 -11.53 -1.20 -14.29
C ARG A 239 -11.35 -0.43 -12.99
N LEU A 240 -10.94 0.85 -13.05
CA LEU A 240 -10.67 1.66 -11.86
C LEU A 240 -11.85 2.58 -11.53
N ASP A 241 -12.09 2.78 -10.25
CA ASP A 241 -13.09 3.71 -9.74
C ASP A 241 -12.41 5.04 -9.39
N ALA A 242 -12.55 6.00 -10.29
CA ALA A 242 -11.96 7.34 -10.13
C ALA A 242 -12.69 8.21 -9.08
N ASP A 243 -13.88 7.82 -8.65
CA ASP A 243 -14.69 8.55 -7.66
C ASP A 243 -14.30 8.15 -6.23
N HIS A 244 -13.62 7.01 -6.04
CA HIS A 244 -13.16 6.52 -4.75
C HIS A 244 -11.63 6.43 -4.72
N VAL A 245 -11.00 7.49 -4.22
CA VAL A 245 -9.55 7.59 -4.06
C VAL A 245 -9.20 7.73 -2.58
N GLY A 246 -8.30 6.87 -2.11
CA GLY A 246 -7.75 6.90 -0.76
C GLY A 246 -6.25 7.09 -0.74
N PHE A 247 -5.77 7.68 0.34
CA PHE A 247 -4.34 7.80 0.62
C PHE A 247 -3.95 6.98 1.85
N TRP A 248 -2.75 6.48 1.84
CA TRP A 248 -2.11 6.01 3.05
C TRP A 248 -0.59 6.17 2.97
N GLY A 249 0.06 6.25 4.12
CA GLY A 249 1.51 6.45 4.12
C GLY A 249 2.13 6.28 5.48
N HIS A 250 3.39 5.86 5.48
CA HIS A 250 4.19 5.66 6.68
C HIS A 250 5.20 6.80 6.87
N SER A 251 5.38 7.26 8.10
CA SER A 251 6.41 8.24 8.46
C SER A 251 6.32 9.50 7.57
N PHE A 252 7.37 9.86 6.86
CA PHE A 252 7.35 10.99 5.92
C PHE A 252 6.30 10.83 4.80
N GLY A 253 5.95 9.59 4.43
CA GLY A 253 4.82 9.30 3.53
C GLY A 253 3.48 9.66 4.17
N GLY A 254 3.29 9.38 5.45
CA GLY A 254 2.12 9.81 6.21
C GLY A 254 2.00 11.34 6.28
N LEU A 255 3.11 12.07 6.48
CA LEU A 255 3.17 13.53 6.36
C LEU A 255 2.76 13.98 4.95
N THR A 256 3.29 13.30 3.91
CA THR A 256 2.99 13.64 2.51
C THR A 256 1.49 13.56 2.23
N VAL A 257 0.84 12.45 2.59
CA VAL A 257 -0.60 12.26 2.34
C VAL A 257 -1.46 13.20 3.19
N THR A 258 -1.08 13.46 4.45
CA THR A 258 -1.77 14.41 5.33
C THR A 258 -1.71 15.84 4.78
N GLU A 259 -0.57 16.25 4.24
CA GLU A 259 -0.45 17.58 3.63
C GLU A 259 -1.12 17.66 2.25
N GLN A 260 -1.20 16.53 1.52
CA GLN A 260 -1.83 16.51 0.20
C GLN A 260 -3.36 16.58 0.27
N ILE A 261 -4.03 15.92 1.22
CA ILE A 261 -5.49 16.01 1.35
C ILE A 261 -6.00 17.44 1.62
N LYS A 262 -5.15 18.33 2.07
CA LYS A 262 -5.50 19.74 2.29
C LYS A 262 -5.70 20.52 1.00
N THR A 263 -5.21 19.99 -0.12
CA THR A 263 -5.21 20.66 -1.44
C THR A 263 -5.77 19.79 -2.56
N ASP A 264 -5.80 18.46 -2.39
CA ASP A 264 -6.35 17.52 -3.38
C ASP A 264 -7.65 16.89 -2.86
N PHE A 265 -8.77 17.47 -3.24
CA PHE A 265 -10.10 17.08 -2.76
C PHE A 265 -10.70 15.86 -3.49
N ARG A 266 -9.96 15.21 -4.36
CA ARG A 266 -10.34 13.91 -4.95
C ARG A 266 -10.25 12.79 -3.91
N VAL A 267 -9.46 12.98 -2.87
CA VAL A 267 -9.20 11.99 -1.83
C VAL A 267 -10.27 12.07 -0.75
N SER A 268 -10.97 10.96 -0.53
CA SER A 268 -12.06 10.85 0.44
C SER A 268 -11.73 10.05 1.70
N ALA A 269 -10.58 9.36 1.72
CA ALA A 269 -10.12 8.56 2.86
C ALA A 269 -8.59 8.65 3.02
N MET A 270 -8.11 8.69 4.27
CA MET A 270 -6.68 8.74 4.57
C MET A 270 -6.32 7.86 5.77
N ILE A 271 -5.25 7.05 5.63
CA ILE A 271 -4.60 6.38 6.77
C ILE A 271 -3.19 6.94 6.95
N GLN A 272 -2.89 7.39 8.16
CA GLN A 272 -1.57 7.86 8.58
C GLN A 272 -0.92 6.84 9.51
N LEU A 273 0.24 6.29 9.12
CA LEU A 273 1.01 5.33 9.92
C LEU A 273 2.25 6.01 10.49
N ALA A 274 2.39 6.02 11.82
CA ALA A 274 3.56 6.53 12.54
C ALA A 274 4.03 7.90 11.99
N SER A 275 3.14 8.90 11.95
CA SER A 275 3.40 10.18 11.29
C SER A 275 2.69 11.36 11.96
N PHE A 276 2.82 12.52 11.35
CA PHE A 276 2.21 13.79 11.78
C PHE A 276 1.79 14.63 10.56
N GLY A 277 1.28 15.81 10.79
CA GLY A 277 1.01 16.83 9.78
C GLY A 277 1.16 18.22 10.38
N PHE A 278 1.19 19.24 9.55
CA PHE A 278 1.30 20.63 10.02
C PHE A 278 -0.09 21.28 10.16
N PRO A 279 -0.53 21.71 11.35
CA PRO A 279 -1.77 22.45 11.47
C PRO A 279 -1.68 23.81 10.77
N PRO A 280 -2.79 24.42 10.30
CA PRO A 280 -4.16 23.95 10.47
C PRO A 280 -4.62 22.96 9.40
N VAL A 281 -5.69 22.21 9.72
CA VAL A 281 -6.46 21.48 8.72
C VAL A 281 -7.54 22.42 8.17
N PRO A 282 -7.59 22.67 6.85
CA PRO A 282 -8.61 23.52 6.24
C PRO A 282 -10.03 22.96 6.42
N GLU A 283 -11.02 23.84 6.62
CA GLU A 283 -12.44 23.45 6.75
C GLU A 283 -13.00 22.68 5.53
N GLN A 284 -12.37 22.82 4.37
CA GLN A 284 -12.76 22.15 3.13
C GLN A 284 -12.36 20.66 3.10
N VAL A 285 -11.49 20.21 3.99
CA VAL A 285 -11.15 18.80 4.12
C VAL A 285 -12.35 18.04 4.65
N VAL A 286 -12.82 17.07 3.88
CA VAL A 286 -13.97 16.22 4.21
C VAL A 286 -13.59 14.74 4.25
N ALA A 287 -12.33 14.42 4.01
CA ALA A 287 -11.83 13.06 4.03
C ALA A 287 -11.95 12.43 5.42
N SER A 288 -12.44 11.20 5.47
CA SER A 288 -12.33 10.35 6.66
C SER A 288 -10.86 10.07 6.96
N ALA A 289 -10.48 9.95 8.22
CA ALA A 289 -9.09 9.73 8.59
C ALA A 289 -8.92 8.64 9.65
N MET A 290 -7.87 7.83 9.48
CA MET A 290 -7.40 6.88 10.48
C MET A 290 -5.94 7.15 10.80
N PHE A 291 -5.62 7.20 12.08
CA PHE A 291 -4.28 7.48 12.60
C PHE A 291 -3.82 6.29 13.42
N MET A 292 -2.69 5.72 13.04
CA MET A 292 -2.08 4.59 13.73
C MET A 292 -0.66 4.95 14.15
N TYR A 293 -0.36 4.87 15.43
CA TYR A 293 0.98 5.19 15.93
C TYR A 293 1.36 4.36 17.16
N GLY A 294 2.65 4.26 17.42
CA GLY A 294 3.23 3.51 18.51
C GLY A 294 3.59 4.37 19.72
N GLN A 295 3.28 3.92 20.94
CA GLN A 295 3.62 4.62 22.17
C GLN A 295 5.13 4.72 22.42
N GLN A 296 5.91 3.86 21.77
CA GLN A 296 7.36 3.81 21.92
C GLN A 296 8.12 4.32 20.66
N ASP A 297 7.40 5.00 19.76
CA ASP A 297 7.98 5.61 18.57
C ASP A 297 8.83 6.84 18.95
N LYS A 298 10.16 6.65 18.98
CA LYS A 298 11.12 7.71 19.32
C LYS A 298 11.31 8.74 18.22
N ILE A 299 11.04 8.35 16.97
CA ILE A 299 11.13 9.23 15.81
C ILE A 299 10.00 10.24 15.84
N MET A 300 8.80 9.77 16.22
CA MET A 300 7.60 10.60 16.27
C MET A 300 7.42 11.38 17.58
N GLU A 301 8.08 10.99 18.67
CA GLU A 301 7.97 11.67 19.97
C GLU A 301 8.12 13.21 19.87
N PRO A 302 9.11 13.78 19.14
CA PRO A 302 9.26 15.23 18.99
C PRO A 302 8.12 15.91 18.21
N PHE A 303 7.34 15.17 17.45
CA PHE A 303 6.26 15.67 16.59
C PHE A 303 4.86 15.37 17.14
N LYS A 304 4.78 14.81 18.34
CA LYS A 304 3.50 14.40 18.93
C LYS A 304 2.49 15.54 19.02
N ASP A 305 2.93 16.74 19.40
CA ASP A 305 2.03 17.91 19.48
C ASP A 305 1.42 18.29 18.11
N PHE A 306 2.15 18.08 17.02
CA PHE A 306 1.62 18.28 15.67
C PHE A 306 0.63 17.18 15.30
N HIS A 307 0.97 15.92 15.62
CA HIS A 307 0.06 14.80 15.44
C HIS A 307 -1.28 15.04 16.16
N ASP A 308 -1.24 15.35 17.46
CA ASP A 308 -2.43 15.57 18.28
C ASP A 308 -3.32 16.71 17.72
N GLN A 309 -2.70 17.80 17.24
CA GLN A 309 -3.43 18.90 16.61
C GLN A 309 -4.09 18.51 15.28
N ILE A 310 -3.45 17.68 14.48
CA ILE A 310 -4.06 17.16 13.24
C ILE A 310 -5.23 16.25 13.57
N VAL A 311 -5.06 15.29 14.50
CA VAL A 311 -6.14 14.41 14.94
C VAL A 311 -7.32 15.22 15.47
N GLU A 312 -7.08 16.25 16.29
CA GLU A 312 -8.14 17.13 16.82
C GLU A 312 -8.90 17.84 15.70
N GLN A 313 -8.20 18.39 14.71
CA GLN A 313 -8.77 19.26 13.66
C GLN A 313 -9.39 18.49 12.49
N MET A 314 -9.05 17.22 12.29
CA MET A 314 -9.69 16.41 11.24
C MET A 314 -11.18 16.24 11.50
N PRO A 315 -12.02 16.34 10.44
CA PRO A 315 -13.45 16.12 10.58
C PRO A 315 -13.75 14.64 10.91
N PRO A 316 -14.90 14.35 11.54
CA PRO A 316 -15.40 12.99 11.66
C PRO A 316 -15.94 12.47 10.31
N PRO A 317 -15.97 11.14 10.07
CA PRO A 317 -15.49 10.12 11.00
C PRO A 317 -13.96 10.05 11.01
N LYS A 318 -13.41 9.89 12.21
CA LYS A 318 -11.97 9.70 12.40
C LYS A 318 -11.68 8.67 13.48
N TYR A 319 -10.53 8.00 13.34
CA TYR A 319 -10.15 6.87 14.19
C TYR A 319 -8.69 7.00 14.60
N GLU A 320 -8.40 6.81 15.89
CA GLU A 320 -7.04 6.84 16.42
C GLU A 320 -6.71 5.52 17.10
N LEU A 321 -5.64 4.86 16.64
CA LEU A 321 -5.11 3.61 17.15
C LEU A 321 -3.72 3.86 17.72
N ASN A 322 -3.57 3.72 19.03
CA ASN A 322 -2.32 3.99 19.74
C ASN A 322 -1.79 2.69 20.36
N PHE A 323 -0.82 2.08 19.69
CA PHE A 323 -0.31 0.74 19.98
C PHE A 323 0.65 0.74 21.15
N PHE A 324 0.45 -0.20 22.10
CA PHE A 324 1.35 -0.40 23.23
C PHE A 324 2.67 -1.02 22.79
N ASP A 325 3.76 -0.64 23.44
CA ASP A 325 5.10 -1.22 23.22
C ASP A 325 5.51 -1.35 21.75
N THR A 326 5.13 -0.38 20.93
CA THR A 326 5.31 -0.39 19.47
C THR A 326 6.11 0.83 19.06
N GLY A 327 7.18 0.62 18.29
CA GLY A 327 8.04 1.64 17.74
C GLY A 327 7.67 2.04 16.31
N HIS A 328 8.52 2.86 15.70
CA HIS A 328 8.28 3.49 14.40
C HIS A 328 8.17 2.51 13.23
N PHE A 329 9.09 1.56 13.14
CA PHE A 329 9.19 0.65 11.99
C PHE A 329 8.24 -0.55 12.07
N ALA A 330 7.55 -0.77 13.21
CA ALA A 330 6.53 -1.81 13.34
C ALA A 330 5.34 -1.63 12.38
N PHE A 331 5.15 -0.42 11.85
CA PHE A 331 4.12 -0.09 10.87
C PHE A 331 4.56 -0.28 9.41
N SER A 332 5.64 -1.04 9.17
CA SER A 332 6.21 -1.29 7.86
C SER A 332 6.78 -2.70 7.76
N ASP A 333 7.01 -3.18 6.54
CA ASP A 333 7.62 -4.50 6.29
C ASP A 333 9.16 -4.48 6.38
N LEU A 334 9.76 -3.38 6.85
CA LEU A 334 11.23 -3.28 7.00
C LEU A 334 11.79 -4.40 7.87
N CYS A 335 11.06 -4.83 8.90
CA CYS A 335 11.45 -5.95 9.76
C CYS A 335 11.46 -7.31 9.05
N VAL A 336 10.78 -7.43 7.89
CA VAL A 336 10.72 -8.68 7.10
C VAL A 336 11.93 -8.81 6.19
N TYR A 337 12.32 -7.72 5.52
CA TYR A 337 13.34 -7.79 4.46
C TYR A 337 14.66 -7.10 4.80
N SER A 338 14.76 -6.39 5.92
CA SER A 338 15.99 -5.74 6.36
C SER A 338 16.07 -5.56 7.87
N GLU A 339 16.65 -6.53 8.57
CA GLU A 339 16.90 -6.41 10.00
C GLU A 339 17.84 -5.24 10.35
N SER A 340 18.78 -4.88 9.48
CA SER A 340 19.73 -3.80 9.75
C SER A 340 19.09 -2.44 9.66
N LEU A 341 18.19 -2.21 8.69
CA LEU A 341 17.46 -0.95 8.54
C LEU A 341 16.49 -0.71 9.72
N ALA A 342 16.04 -1.79 10.35
CA ALA A 342 15.13 -1.76 11.50
C ALA A 342 15.84 -1.89 12.85
N ARG A 343 17.16 -2.20 12.87
CA ARG A 343 17.96 -2.60 14.06
C ARG A 343 18.16 -1.48 15.09
N ASP A 344 17.96 -0.22 14.74
CA ASP A 344 18.13 0.91 15.66
C ASP A 344 17.03 0.97 16.75
N GLY A 345 16.29 -0.13 16.91
CA GLY A 345 15.53 -0.45 18.10
C GLY A 345 14.17 0.25 18.19
N ASP A 346 13.69 0.79 17.08
CA ASP A 346 12.42 1.54 17.05
C ASP A 346 11.34 0.84 16.18
N GLY A 347 11.20 -0.48 16.37
CA GLY A 347 10.13 -1.20 15.68
C GLY A 347 10.30 -2.71 15.56
N CYS A 348 11.50 -3.26 15.74
CA CYS A 348 11.76 -4.68 15.64
C CYS A 348 12.66 -5.16 16.78
N GLY A 349 12.31 -6.31 17.38
CA GLY A 349 13.15 -6.93 18.40
C GLY A 349 13.17 -6.15 19.72
N GLU A 350 14.32 -6.22 20.42
CA GLU A 350 14.51 -5.57 21.72
C GLU A 350 14.65 -4.05 21.58
N GLY A 351 13.95 -3.32 22.44
CA GLY A 351 13.94 -1.86 22.47
C GLY A 351 14.12 -1.29 23.86
N THR A 352 14.00 0.03 23.99
CA THR A 352 14.04 0.77 25.24
C THR A 352 12.87 1.73 25.33
N ARG A 353 12.07 1.64 26.42
CA ARG A 353 10.86 2.47 26.61
C ARG A 353 11.18 3.95 26.66
N ILE A 354 10.38 4.73 25.95
CA ILE A 354 10.42 6.20 26.04
C ILE A 354 10.11 6.63 27.47
N GLY A 355 10.90 7.55 27.98
CA GLY A 355 10.73 8.19 29.28
C GLY A 355 11.28 7.43 30.48
N THR A 356 11.28 6.09 30.51
CA THR A 356 11.82 5.30 31.63
C THR A 356 13.19 4.73 31.33
N GLY A 357 13.53 4.47 30.06
CA GLY A 357 14.76 3.78 29.66
C GLY A 357 14.75 2.28 29.99
N GLU A 358 13.63 1.71 30.40
CA GLU A 358 13.51 0.29 30.69
C GLU A 358 13.52 -0.54 29.41
N PRO A 359 14.17 -1.71 29.36
CA PRO A 359 14.11 -2.62 28.23
C PRO A 359 12.68 -3.09 27.98
N PHE A 360 12.30 -3.23 26.71
CA PHE A 360 11.05 -3.86 26.29
C PHE A 360 11.26 -4.61 24.98
N GLN A 361 10.31 -5.50 24.64
CA GLN A 361 10.26 -6.21 23.39
C GLN A 361 9.16 -5.60 22.53
N ASN A 362 9.52 -5.16 21.29
CA ASN A 362 8.51 -4.80 20.30
C ASN A 362 7.66 -6.04 19.98
N PRO A 363 6.35 -5.88 19.72
CA PRO A 363 5.53 -6.96 19.22
C PRO A 363 6.06 -7.50 17.88
N ASP A 364 5.77 -8.76 17.60
CA ASP A 364 6.14 -9.37 16.33
C ASP A 364 5.42 -8.66 15.17
N HIS A 365 6.09 -8.57 14.02
CA HIS A 365 5.58 -7.94 12.79
C HIS A 365 4.18 -8.43 12.44
N ASP A 366 3.99 -9.76 12.34
CA ASP A 366 2.73 -10.35 11.91
C ASP A 366 1.57 -9.99 12.83
N VAL A 367 1.83 -9.89 14.15
CA VAL A 367 0.83 -9.51 15.15
C VAL A 367 0.36 -8.06 14.98
N ILE A 368 1.28 -7.13 14.70
CA ILE A 368 0.92 -5.74 14.43
C ILE A 368 0.21 -5.64 13.08
N HIS A 369 0.71 -6.31 12.05
CA HIS A 369 0.15 -6.23 10.71
C HIS A 369 -1.23 -6.90 10.60
N GLU A 370 -1.55 -7.90 11.41
CA GLU A 370 -2.93 -8.41 11.55
C GLU A 370 -3.90 -7.27 11.90
N VAL A 371 -3.56 -6.45 12.90
CA VAL A 371 -4.40 -5.34 13.34
C VAL A 371 -4.44 -4.22 12.30
N LEU A 372 -3.27 -3.85 11.74
CA LEU A 372 -3.19 -2.80 10.71
C LEU A 372 -4.07 -3.16 9.50
N ASN A 373 -3.94 -4.38 9.00
CA ASN A 373 -4.65 -4.89 7.85
C ASN A 373 -6.16 -4.89 8.09
N ALA A 374 -6.59 -5.44 9.24
CA ALA A 374 -8.00 -5.54 9.60
C ALA A 374 -8.67 -4.15 9.70
N TYR A 375 -8.04 -3.22 10.42
CA TYR A 375 -8.60 -1.88 10.55
C TYR A 375 -8.53 -1.07 9.25
N ALA A 376 -7.49 -1.25 8.42
CA ALA A 376 -7.40 -0.58 7.13
C ALA A 376 -8.47 -1.08 6.15
N ALA A 377 -8.67 -2.41 6.05
CA ALA A 377 -9.71 -2.99 5.21
C ALA A 377 -11.12 -2.55 5.67
N ALA A 378 -11.38 -2.57 6.98
CA ALA A 378 -12.63 -2.07 7.53
C ALA A 378 -12.84 -0.58 7.24
N PHE A 379 -11.81 0.24 7.39
CA PHE A 379 -11.89 1.68 7.19
C PHE A 379 -12.18 2.06 5.73
N PHE A 380 -11.42 1.53 4.78
CA PHE A 380 -11.66 1.80 3.37
C PHE A 380 -13.00 1.20 2.90
N GLY A 381 -13.35 -0.01 3.36
CA GLY A 381 -14.61 -0.65 3.03
C GLY A 381 -15.83 0.12 3.55
N ALA A 382 -15.81 0.59 4.79
CA ALA A 382 -16.88 1.42 5.37
C ALA A 382 -16.97 2.78 4.64
N THR A 383 -15.82 3.38 4.30
CA THR A 383 -15.78 4.72 3.69
C THR A 383 -16.22 4.70 2.22
N PHE A 384 -15.77 3.73 1.42
CA PHE A 384 -16.01 3.71 -0.03
C PHE A 384 -17.28 2.98 -0.41
N PHE A 385 -17.57 1.86 0.24
CA PHE A 385 -18.74 1.04 -0.09
C PHE A 385 -19.92 1.24 0.86
N GLY A 386 -19.72 1.93 1.99
CA GLY A 386 -20.77 2.20 2.95
C GLY A 386 -21.27 0.93 3.66
N PHE A 387 -20.46 -0.11 3.79
CA PHE A 387 -20.85 -1.33 4.49
C PHE A 387 -21.04 -1.06 5.99
N ASN A 388 -22.27 -1.23 6.46
CA ASN A 388 -22.61 -1.00 7.87
C ASN A 388 -21.86 -1.94 8.82
N GLU A 389 -21.63 -3.18 8.41
CA GLU A 389 -20.93 -4.20 9.19
C GLU A 389 -19.47 -3.77 9.44
N LEU A 390 -18.83 -3.15 8.47
CA LEU A 390 -17.47 -2.60 8.63
C LEU A 390 -17.47 -1.32 9.48
N ALA A 391 -18.51 -0.50 9.38
CA ALA A 391 -18.68 0.64 10.28
C ALA A 391 -18.91 0.19 11.73
N GLU A 392 -19.65 -0.90 11.95
CA GLU A 392 -19.81 -1.52 13.26
C GLU A 392 -18.49 -2.12 13.76
N TYR A 393 -17.70 -2.76 12.87
CA TYR A 393 -16.34 -3.23 13.18
C TYR A 393 -15.48 -2.09 13.74
N LEU A 394 -15.52 -0.93 13.10
CA LEU A 394 -14.82 0.28 13.52
C LEU A 394 -15.44 0.97 14.76
N GLY A 395 -16.58 0.54 15.23
CA GLY A 395 -17.21 1.05 16.46
C GLY A 395 -16.56 0.55 17.74
N GLU A 396 -15.73 -0.50 17.69
CA GLU A 396 -15.23 -1.21 18.86
C GLU A 396 -13.70 -1.37 18.83
N ASN A 397 -13.08 -1.36 20.02
CA ASN A 397 -11.69 -1.81 20.18
C ASN A 397 -11.67 -3.35 20.23
N ARG A 398 -11.23 -3.99 19.14
CA ARG A 398 -11.18 -5.45 19.05
C ARG A 398 -9.88 -6.05 19.58
N PHE A 399 -8.87 -5.21 19.82
CA PHE A 399 -7.56 -5.59 20.33
C PHE A 399 -7.15 -4.76 21.55
N PRO A 400 -7.95 -4.78 22.65
CA PRO A 400 -7.74 -3.91 23.81
C PRO A 400 -6.42 -4.22 24.56
N GLU A 401 -5.84 -5.39 24.37
CA GLU A 401 -4.53 -5.78 24.91
C GLU A 401 -3.36 -5.16 24.12
N MET A 402 -3.60 -4.70 22.89
CA MET A 402 -2.56 -4.19 22.00
C MET A 402 -2.57 -2.66 21.87
N MET A 403 -3.74 -2.01 22.06
CA MET A 403 -3.85 -0.59 21.77
C MET A 403 -4.94 0.14 22.57
N VAL A 404 -4.79 1.45 22.67
CA VAL A 404 -5.91 2.36 22.93
C VAL A 404 -6.55 2.73 21.60
N TYR A 405 -7.87 2.63 21.53
CA TYR A 405 -8.66 2.96 20.34
C TYR A 405 -9.67 4.08 20.63
N GLN A 406 -9.72 5.10 19.77
CA GLN A 406 -10.57 6.26 19.94
C GLN A 406 -11.30 6.60 18.62
N PRO A 407 -12.48 6.03 18.37
CA PRO A 407 -13.32 6.42 17.24
C PRO A 407 -14.10 7.73 17.55
N VAL A 408 -14.26 8.57 16.52
CA VAL A 408 -15.10 9.79 16.55
C VAL A 408 -15.96 9.79 15.30
N PHE A 409 -17.27 9.70 15.49
CA PHE A 409 -18.28 9.64 14.43
C PHE A 409 -18.94 10.98 14.16
#